data_c2dda05a891b8bf040af8e0587df2002
#
_entry.id   c2dda05a891b8bf040af8e0587df2002
#
_cell.length_a   1.000
_cell.length_b   1.000
_cell.length_c   1.000
_cell.angle_alpha   90.00
_cell.angle_beta   90.00
_cell.angle_gamma   90.00
#
_symmetry.space_group_name_H-M   'P 1'
#
loop_
_entity.id
_entity.type
_entity.pdbx_description
1 polymer ?
#
loop_
_entity_poly.entity_id
_entity_poly.type
_entity_poly.pdbx_seq_one_letter_code
_entity_poly.pdbx_strand_id
1 'polypeptide(L)'
;MSVQWPTMLWALLLVPLALFGYYLAQRRRVRYAVRFTNLDLLANVVSRSPGWRRHLPALFYLLALSTLLVSLARPQSVVLVPKEQATVVLVMDVSGSMNATDVEPTRLLAAQQAASSFLDNMPAKFKVGLVSFSASAQTLTRPTTDRSSVRDAIGSLRAEGGTAMGDAIERGLEAKRPPAPPPADRPRDKAPATTSPPTTAAPESSGKEPPVVMLLLSDGANTVGKTQPLEAAEHAKQMNVPVFTIALGTEEGVVEVPDESGQPRRIPVPPDKATLRRVAEVTGGKFFTAPSNRDLKAVYRDLGSRIGFVKERQEVTVVFAAAALLFVVAGGALSLLWFNRFP
;
A
#
# COMPACT_ATOMS: atom_id res chain seq x y z
N MET A 1 17.61 -1.18 2.13
CA MET A 1 17.64 -2.62 2.44
C MET A 1 17.83 -2.77 3.94
N SER A 2 17.05 -3.57 4.61
CA SER A 2 17.23 -3.95 6.01
C SER A 2 17.48 -5.45 6.07
N VAL A 3 18.16 -5.90 7.13
CA VAL A 3 18.48 -7.31 7.33
C VAL A 3 17.72 -7.78 8.55
N GLN A 4 17.01 -8.90 8.44
CA GLN A 4 16.17 -9.40 9.53
C GLN A 4 17.04 -10.02 10.64
N TRP A 5 18.13 -10.71 10.28
CA TRP A 5 19.05 -11.37 11.20
C TRP A 5 20.49 -10.86 11.04
N PRO A 6 20.82 -9.69 11.59
CA PRO A 6 22.15 -9.09 11.42
C PRO A 6 23.27 -9.96 12.03
N THR A 7 22.97 -10.76 13.05
CA THR A 7 23.94 -11.67 13.66
C THR A 7 24.44 -12.75 12.69
N MET A 8 23.64 -13.14 11.69
CA MET A 8 24.06 -14.11 10.67
C MET A 8 25.12 -13.56 9.72
N LEU A 9 25.32 -12.23 9.66
CA LEU A 9 26.42 -11.64 8.88
C LEU A 9 27.81 -12.02 9.43
N TRP A 10 27.93 -12.43 10.71
CA TRP A 10 29.17 -12.97 11.24
C TRP A 10 29.61 -14.24 10.49
N ALA A 11 28.69 -14.97 9.88
CA ALA A 11 29.02 -16.12 9.03
C ALA A 11 29.89 -15.73 7.81
N LEU A 12 29.89 -14.46 7.39
CA LEU A 12 30.80 -13.97 6.34
C LEU A 12 32.29 -14.15 6.71
N LEU A 13 32.63 -14.30 7.97
CA LEU A 13 34.00 -14.65 8.40
C LEU A 13 34.45 -16.02 7.88
N LEU A 14 33.53 -16.88 7.45
CA LEU A 14 33.89 -18.13 6.78
C LEU A 14 34.51 -17.89 5.39
N VAL A 15 34.26 -16.77 4.74
CA VAL A 15 34.83 -16.44 3.42
C VAL A 15 36.35 -16.24 3.50
N PRO A 16 36.90 -15.37 4.36
CA PRO A 16 38.35 -15.27 4.53
C PRO A 16 38.98 -16.57 5.04
N LEU A 17 38.28 -17.35 5.87
CA LEU A 17 38.76 -18.66 6.31
C LEU A 17 38.86 -19.66 5.14
N ALA A 18 37.86 -19.68 4.25
CA ALA A 18 37.88 -20.50 3.04
C ALA A 18 38.99 -20.05 2.08
N LEU A 19 39.19 -18.73 1.92
CA LEU A 19 40.29 -18.16 1.12
C LEU A 19 41.66 -18.56 1.68
N PHE A 20 41.81 -18.52 3.00
CA PHE A 20 43.05 -18.97 3.68
C PHE A 20 43.28 -20.45 3.50
N GLY A 21 42.25 -21.27 3.65
CA GLY A 21 42.32 -22.71 3.37
C GLY A 21 42.71 -23.02 1.92
N TYR A 22 42.13 -22.31 0.96
CA TYR A 22 42.51 -22.40 -0.44
C TYR A 22 43.99 -22.04 -0.66
N TYR A 23 44.48 -20.96 -0.07
CA TYR A 23 45.89 -20.54 -0.15
C TYR A 23 46.83 -21.60 0.42
N LEU A 24 46.51 -22.20 1.59
CA LEU A 24 47.28 -23.27 2.18
C LEU A 24 47.29 -24.54 1.28
N ALA A 25 46.16 -24.91 0.72
CA ALA A 25 46.07 -26.04 -0.22
C ALA A 25 46.94 -25.84 -1.47
N GLN A 26 46.98 -24.62 -2.00
CA GLN A 26 47.87 -24.26 -3.13
C GLN A 26 49.34 -24.39 -2.76
N ARG A 27 49.75 -23.89 -1.55
CA ARG A 27 51.13 -24.05 -1.06
C ARG A 27 51.57 -25.50 -0.87
N ARG A 28 50.66 -26.36 -0.41
CA ARG A 28 50.96 -27.80 -0.22
C ARG A 28 51.15 -28.48 -1.57
N ARG A 29 50.34 -28.20 -2.58
CA ARG A 29 50.47 -28.82 -3.92
C ARG A 29 51.83 -28.54 -4.58
N VAL A 30 52.42 -27.39 -4.39
CA VAL A 30 53.72 -27.02 -4.91
C VAL A 30 54.85 -27.86 -4.32
N ARG A 31 54.70 -28.27 -3.02
CA ARG A 31 55.75 -29.08 -2.34
C ARG A 31 55.79 -30.52 -2.78
N TYR A 32 54.72 -31.10 -3.29
CA TYR A 32 54.67 -32.49 -3.76
C TYR A 32 55.08 -32.68 -5.21
N ALA A 33 55.20 -31.63 -6.00
CA ALA A 33 55.55 -31.70 -7.45
C ALA A 33 57.07 -31.89 -7.66
N VAL A 34 57.91 -31.84 -6.62
CA VAL A 34 59.39 -31.80 -6.76
C VAL A 34 60.08 -33.19 -6.64
N ARG A 35 59.35 -34.30 -6.64
CA ARG A 35 59.91 -35.61 -6.38
C ARG A 35 59.91 -36.56 -7.60
N PHE A 36 60.01 -36.05 -8.82
CA PHE A 36 60.18 -36.90 -10.00
C PHE A 36 61.56 -36.68 -10.67
N THR A 37 62.31 -37.79 -10.77
CA THR A 37 63.74 -37.81 -11.09
C THR A 37 64.05 -37.87 -12.60
N ASN A 38 63.09 -37.65 -13.50
CA ASN A 38 63.37 -37.70 -14.94
C ASN A 38 62.75 -36.47 -15.67
N LEU A 39 63.54 -35.45 -15.87
CA LEU A 39 63.15 -34.16 -16.41
C LEU A 39 62.94 -34.13 -17.91
N ASP A 40 63.57 -35.02 -18.67
CA ASP A 40 63.50 -35.00 -20.13
C ASP A 40 62.22 -35.52 -20.75
N LEU A 41 61.49 -36.41 -20.04
CA LEU A 41 60.17 -36.88 -20.46
C LEU A 41 59.03 -35.93 -20.10
N LEU A 42 59.24 -35.06 -19.11
CA LEU A 42 58.24 -34.08 -18.63
C LEU A 42 58.14 -32.86 -19.55
N ALA A 43 59.20 -32.49 -20.26
CA ALA A 43 59.21 -31.32 -21.14
C ALA A 43 58.21 -31.41 -22.31
N ASN A 44 57.90 -32.61 -22.78
CA ASN A 44 56.97 -32.83 -23.87
C ASN A 44 55.50 -33.10 -23.45
N VAL A 45 55.22 -33.28 -22.14
CA VAL A 45 53.90 -33.61 -21.62
C VAL A 45 53.32 -32.46 -20.76
N VAL A 46 54.16 -31.52 -20.31
CA VAL A 46 53.68 -30.38 -19.55
C VAL A 46 53.05 -29.37 -20.51
N SER A 47 51.80 -29.62 -20.85
CA SER A 47 50.91 -28.60 -21.36
C SER A 47 50.92 -27.38 -20.44
N ARG A 48 51.06 -26.19 -21.05
CA ARG A 48 51.17 -24.85 -20.44
C ARG A 48 50.44 -24.78 -19.11
N SER A 49 51.18 -24.36 -18.07
CA SER A 49 50.57 -24.13 -16.72
C SER A 49 49.33 -23.25 -16.89
N PRO A 50 48.19 -23.61 -16.35
CA PRO A 50 46.90 -22.90 -16.59
C PRO A 50 46.86 -21.51 -15.98
N GLY A 51 48.00 -20.98 -15.46
CA GLY A 51 48.17 -19.65 -14.98
C GLY A 51 47.02 -19.14 -14.11
N TRP A 52 46.53 -17.95 -14.45
CA TRP A 52 45.43 -17.27 -13.78
C TRP A 52 44.07 -18.04 -13.89
N ARG A 53 43.82 -18.78 -14.97
CA ARG A 53 42.57 -19.51 -15.22
C ARG A 53 42.23 -20.53 -14.12
N ARG A 54 43.22 -21.09 -13.42
CA ARG A 54 43.00 -22.01 -12.31
C ARG A 54 42.30 -21.42 -11.08
N HIS A 55 42.35 -20.08 -10.94
CA HIS A 55 41.74 -19.38 -9.81
C HIS A 55 40.30 -18.96 -10.06
N LEU A 56 39.86 -18.92 -11.32
CA LEU A 56 38.50 -18.52 -11.71
C LEU A 56 37.40 -19.39 -11.12
N PRO A 57 37.44 -20.73 -11.22
CA PRO A 57 36.44 -21.56 -10.58
C PRO A 57 36.36 -21.34 -9.07
N ALA A 58 37.52 -21.25 -8.39
CA ALA A 58 37.58 -20.98 -6.96
C ALA A 58 36.98 -19.62 -6.60
N LEU A 59 37.16 -18.58 -7.41
CA LEU A 59 36.54 -17.27 -7.25
C LEU A 59 35.01 -17.38 -7.33
N PHE A 60 34.48 -18.10 -8.33
CA PHE A 60 33.04 -18.30 -8.45
C PHE A 60 32.42 -19.05 -7.26
N TYR A 61 33.12 -20.05 -6.70
CA TYR A 61 32.67 -20.74 -5.51
C TYR A 61 32.72 -19.85 -4.25
N LEU A 62 33.75 -18.98 -4.13
CA LEU A 62 33.81 -18.00 -3.04
C LEU A 62 32.67 -16.94 -3.17
N LEU A 63 32.37 -16.49 -4.39
CA LEU A 63 31.22 -15.61 -4.63
C LEU A 63 29.90 -16.30 -4.32
N ALA A 64 29.75 -17.57 -4.71
CA ALA A 64 28.58 -18.36 -4.38
C ALA A 64 28.41 -18.51 -2.85
N LEU A 65 29.50 -18.84 -2.15
CA LEU A 65 29.49 -18.92 -0.68
C LEU A 65 29.11 -17.57 -0.05
N SER A 66 29.71 -16.47 -0.51
CA SER A 66 29.42 -15.14 0.01
C SER A 66 27.96 -14.75 -0.19
N THR A 67 27.39 -14.96 -1.39
CA THR A 67 25.99 -14.65 -1.68
C THR A 67 25.02 -15.55 -0.89
N LEU A 68 25.38 -16.82 -0.68
CA LEU A 68 24.59 -17.73 0.15
C LEU A 68 24.56 -17.30 1.62
N LEU A 69 25.72 -16.89 2.16
CA LEU A 69 25.82 -16.40 3.53
C LEU A 69 25.07 -15.10 3.74
N VAL A 70 25.06 -14.19 2.74
CA VAL A 70 24.22 -13.00 2.75
C VAL A 70 22.74 -13.38 2.69
N SER A 71 22.38 -14.39 1.91
CA SER A 71 21.01 -14.92 1.82
C SER A 71 20.49 -15.40 3.20
N LEU A 72 21.37 -16.02 4.00
CA LEU A 72 21.03 -16.52 5.34
C LEU A 72 20.65 -15.39 6.32
N ALA A 73 21.14 -14.17 6.09
CA ALA A 73 20.82 -12.99 6.90
C ALA A 73 19.42 -12.41 6.59
N ARG A 74 18.67 -13.01 5.66
CA ARG A 74 17.32 -12.61 5.21
C ARG A 74 17.24 -11.12 4.87
N PRO A 75 17.89 -10.68 3.80
CA PRO A 75 17.80 -9.30 3.34
C PRO A 75 16.36 -8.97 2.93
N GLN A 76 15.87 -7.81 3.40
CA GLN A 76 14.54 -7.29 3.08
C GLN A 76 14.65 -6.07 2.19
N SER A 77 13.82 -6.02 1.15
CA SER A 77 13.64 -4.87 0.29
C SER A 77 12.22 -4.32 0.43
N VAL A 78 12.08 -3.01 0.30
CA VAL A 78 10.76 -2.37 0.23
C VAL A 78 10.26 -2.51 -1.20
N VAL A 79 9.27 -3.36 -1.39
CA VAL A 79 8.62 -3.59 -2.69
C VAL A 79 7.20 -3.03 -2.63
N LEU A 80 6.74 -2.43 -3.73
CA LEU A 80 5.35 -2.05 -3.90
C LEU A 80 4.55 -3.32 -4.20
N VAL A 81 3.82 -3.82 -3.20
CA VAL A 81 2.96 -4.99 -3.38
C VAL A 81 1.53 -4.50 -3.64
N PRO A 82 0.86 -4.99 -4.69
CA PRO A 82 -0.55 -4.71 -4.85
C PRO A 82 -1.31 -5.30 -3.68
N LYS A 83 -2.08 -4.46 -2.97
CA LYS A 83 -2.97 -4.96 -1.93
C LYS A 83 -4.13 -5.71 -2.56
N GLU A 84 -4.34 -6.90 -2.05
CA GLU A 84 -5.47 -7.72 -2.51
C GLU A 84 -6.81 -7.18 -2.02
N GLN A 85 -6.84 -6.47 -0.90
CA GLN A 85 -8.05 -5.92 -0.29
C GLN A 85 -7.76 -4.57 0.36
N ALA A 86 -8.61 -3.59 0.10
CA ALA A 86 -8.65 -2.31 0.79
C ALA A 86 -10.10 -1.86 0.93
N THR A 87 -10.36 -1.00 1.92
CA THR A 87 -11.66 -0.36 2.09
C THR A 87 -11.51 1.12 1.79
N VAL A 88 -12.34 1.63 0.90
CA VAL A 88 -12.41 3.06 0.56
C VAL A 88 -13.76 3.59 0.99
N VAL A 89 -13.78 4.63 1.81
CA VAL A 89 -14.99 5.33 2.18
C VAL A 89 -15.03 6.64 1.42
N LEU A 90 -15.96 6.75 0.47
CA LEU A 90 -16.25 8.00 -0.23
C LEU A 90 -17.12 8.85 0.68
N VAL A 91 -16.67 10.06 0.98
CA VAL A 91 -17.40 11.06 1.78
C VAL A 91 -17.67 12.24 0.86
N MET A 92 -18.91 12.37 0.41
CA MET A 92 -19.31 13.31 -0.63
C MET A 92 -20.18 14.44 -0.06
N ASP A 93 -19.74 15.65 -0.31
CA ASP A 93 -20.49 16.87 -0.02
C ASP A 93 -21.71 16.96 -0.93
N VAL A 94 -22.85 17.19 -0.33
CA VAL A 94 -24.12 17.47 -1.01
C VAL A 94 -24.77 18.73 -0.46
N SER A 95 -23.95 19.69 -0.01
CA SER A 95 -24.41 21.01 0.41
C SER A 95 -24.94 21.84 -0.74
N GLY A 96 -25.66 22.93 -0.44
CA GLY A 96 -26.25 23.80 -1.44
C GLY A 96 -25.25 24.40 -2.43
N SER A 97 -23.98 24.61 -2.02
CA SER A 97 -22.89 25.09 -2.89
C SER A 97 -22.55 24.14 -4.03
N MET A 98 -22.85 22.85 -3.88
CA MET A 98 -22.65 21.84 -4.91
C MET A 98 -23.57 22.00 -6.16
N ASN A 99 -24.56 22.90 -6.08
CA ASN A 99 -25.35 23.33 -7.26
C ASN A 99 -24.63 24.34 -8.15
N ALA A 100 -23.47 24.86 -7.74
CA ALA A 100 -22.70 25.79 -8.56
C ALA A 100 -22.31 25.18 -9.91
N THR A 101 -22.27 26.01 -10.94
CA THR A 101 -22.02 25.63 -12.35
C THR A 101 -20.64 25.98 -12.84
N ASP A 102 -19.76 26.43 -11.96
CA ASP A 102 -18.35 26.70 -12.27
C ASP A 102 -17.56 25.43 -12.64
N VAL A 103 -18.07 24.26 -12.25
CA VAL A 103 -17.63 22.93 -12.73
C VAL A 103 -18.79 22.28 -13.46
N GLU A 104 -18.67 22.15 -14.79
CA GLU A 104 -19.75 21.64 -15.66
C GLU A 104 -20.07 20.16 -15.44
N PRO A 105 -21.36 19.75 -15.45
CA PRO A 105 -22.57 20.58 -15.58
C PRO A 105 -22.95 21.30 -14.28
N THR A 106 -22.70 20.71 -13.13
CA THR A 106 -22.70 21.26 -11.77
C THR A 106 -21.63 20.56 -10.97
N ARG A 107 -21.19 21.15 -9.85
CA ARG A 107 -20.20 20.50 -8.97
C ARG A 107 -20.66 19.11 -8.54
N LEU A 108 -21.94 18.95 -8.13
CA LEU A 108 -22.48 17.64 -7.72
C LEU A 108 -22.49 16.63 -8.87
N LEU A 109 -22.97 17.01 -10.06
CA LEU A 109 -23.02 16.07 -11.19
C LEU A 109 -21.61 15.68 -11.65
N ALA A 110 -20.66 16.62 -11.64
CA ALA A 110 -19.26 16.31 -11.92
C ALA A 110 -18.68 15.33 -10.89
N ALA A 111 -19.00 15.53 -9.59
CA ALA A 111 -18.59 14.64 -8.50
C ALA A 111 -19.18 13.22 -8.65
N GLN A 112 -20.48 13.11 -8.99
CA GLN A 112 -21.15 11.82 -9.24
C GLN A 112 -20.51 11.07 -10.42
N GLN A 113 -20.24 11.76 -11.53
CA GLN A 113 -19.60 11.18 -12.71
C GLN A 113 -18.18 10.70 -12.41
N ALA A 114 -17.41 11.52 -11.69
CA ALA A 114 -16.04 11.18 -11.34
C ALA A 114 -15.96 10.03 -10.33
N ALA A 115 -16.84 10.01 -9.33
CA ALA A 115 -16.94 8.92 -8.36
C ALA A 115 -17.37 7.60 -9.03
N SER A 116 -18.32 7.64 -9.98
CA SER A 116 -18.71 6.46 -10.77
C SER A 116 -17.56 5.93 -11.62
N SER A 117 -16.82 6.82 -12.30
CA SER A 117 -15.63 6.43 -13.06
C SER A 117 -14.53 5.85 -12.17
N PHE A 118 -14.41 6.34 -10.94
CA PHE A 118 -13.47 5.80 -9.95
C PHE A 118 -13.84 4.37 -9.56
N LEU A 119 -15.13 4.10 -9.32
CA LEU A 119 -15.62 2.74 -9.02
C LEU A 119 -15.27 1.75 -10.14
N ASP A 120 -15.39 2.17 -11.41
CA ASP A 120 -15.12 1.32 -12.58
C ASP A 120 -13.65 0.94 -12.70
N ASN A 121 -12.75 1.83 -12.24
CA ASN A 121 -11.31 1.63 -12.30
C ASN A 121 -10.71 0.95 -11.05
N MET A 122 -11.54 0.67 -10.02
CA MET A 122 -11.05 0.03 -8.81
C MET A 122 -11.02 -1.49 -8.90
N PRO A 123 -10.00 -2.15 -8.31
CA PRO A 123 -9.97 -3.60 -8.24
C PRO A 123 -11.25 -4.18 -7.61
N ALA A 124 -11.78 -5.28 -8.18
CA ALA A 124 -13.06 -5.87 -7.75
C ALA A 124 -13.08 -6.27 -6.27
N LYS A 125 -11.94 -6.64 -5.70
CA LYS A 125 -11.80 -7.08 -4.30
C LYS A 125 -11.84 -5.92 -3.28
N PHE A 126 -11.80 -4.66 -3.72
CA PHE A 126 -11.86 -3.51 -2.82
C PHE A 126 -13.30 -3.26 -2.37
N LYS A 127 -13.48 -2.99 -1.09
CA LYS A 127 -14.77 -2.57 -0.54
C LYS A 127 -14.90 -1.05 -0.66
N VAL A 128 -16.04 -0.57 -1.12
CA VAL A 128 -16.35 0.85 -1.20
C VAL A 128 -17.62 1.14 -0.41
N GLY A 129 -17.52 2.11 0.50
CA GLY A 129 -18.65 2.70 1.21
C GLY A 129 -18.93 4.12 0.73
N LEU A 130 -20.15 4.60 0.92
CA LEU A 130 -20.56 5.96 0.58
C LEU A 130 -21.21 6.63 1.80
N VAL A 131 -20.68 7.78 2.16
CA VAL A 131 -21.24 8.73 3.11
C VAL A 131 -21.56 10.02 2.36
N SER A 132 -22.77 10.52 2.50
CA SER A 132 -23.13 11.87 2.05
C SER A 132 -23.23 12.79 3.24
N PHE A 133 -22.94 14.07 3.04
CA PHE A 133 -23.13 15.07 4.07
C PHE A 133 -23.56 16.41 3.50
N SER A 134 -24.42 17.06 4.27
CA SER A 134 -24.83 18.44 4.11
C SER A 134 -24.93 19.06 5.51
N ALA A 135 -26.10 19.47 5.94
CA ALA A 135 -26.33 19.88 7.33
C ALA A 135 -26.17 18.72 8.36
N SER A 136 -26.22 17.48 7.90
CA SER A 136 -25.94 16.27 8.67
C SER A 136 -25.24 15.23 7.80
N ALA A 137 -24.54 14.27 8.42
CA ALA A 137 -23.85 13.21 7.72
C ALA A 137 -24.63 11.88 7.81
N GLN A 138 -24.74 11.18 6.67
CA GLN A 138 -25.46 9.91 6.55
C GLN A 138 -24.62 8.86 5.80
N THR A 139 -24.61 7.63 6.31
CA THR A 139 -24.06 6.50 5.58
C THR A 139 -25.10 5.94 4.63
N LEU A 140 -24.93 6.17 3.33
CA LEU A 140 -25.83 5.66 2.29
C LEU A 140 -25.54 4.20 1.97
N THR A 141 -24.26 3.85 1.88
CA THR A 141 -23.84 2.47 1.63
C THR A 141 -22.65 2.12 2.52
N ARG A 142 -22.77 1.04 3.29
CA ARG A 142 -21.64 0.50 4.03
C ARG A 142 -20.62 -0.13 3.08
N PRO A 143 -19.35 -0.23 3.47
CA PRO A 143 -18.31 -0.80 2.62
C PRO A 143 -18.69 -2.19 2.07
N THR A 144 -18.90 -2.26 0.76
CA THR A 144 -19.28 -3.45 0.02
C THR A 144 -18.44 -3.62 -1.26
N THR A 145 -18.37 -4.83 -1.78
CA THR A 145 -17.81 -5.12 -3.11
C THR A 145 -18.84 -4.98 -4.23
N ASP A 146 -20.11 -4.82 -3.86
CA ASP A 146 -21.21 -4.59 -4.81
C ASP A 146 -21.17 -3.16 -5.34
N ARG A 147 -20.64 -3.01 -6.56
CA ARG A 147 -20.49 -1.73 -7.24
C ARG A 147 -21.80 -1.11 -7.70
N SER A 148 -22.80 -1.94 -7.99
CA SER A 148 -24.11 -1.48 -8.43
C SER A 148 -24.80 -0.69 -7.32
N SER A 149 -24.84 -1.25 -6.12
CA SER A 149 -25.42 -0.61 -4.94
C SER A 149 -24.76 0.75 -4.62
N VAL A 150 -23.42 0.84 -4.73
CA VAL A 150 -22.71 2.12 -4.51
C VAL A 150 -23.00 3.13 -5.62
N ARG A 151 -23.07 2.69 -6.88
CA ARG A 151 -23.38 3.56 -8.03
C ARG A 151 -24.79 4.13 -7.95
N ASP A 152 -25.77 3.31 -7.60
CA ASP A 152 -27.15 3.75 -7.43
C ASP A 152 -27.26 4.78 -6.30
N ALA A 153 -26.55 4.56 -5.20
CA ALA A 153 -26.49 5.51 -4.10
C ALA A 153 -25.82 6.85 -4.52
N ILE A 154 -24.74 6.81 -5.33
CA ILE A 154 -24.12 8.03 -5.89
C ILE A 154 -25.11 8.77 -6.79
N GLY A 155 -25.85 8.07 -7.64
CA GLY A 155 -26.83 8.66 -8.55
C GLY A 155 -28.03 9.30 -7.82
N SER A 156 -28.33 8.86 -6.60
CA SER A 156 -29.44 9.39 -5.79
C SER A 156 -29.11 10.69 -5.04
N LEU A 157 -27.84 11.11 -4.98
CA LEU A 157 -27.40 12.31 -4.27
C LEU A 157 -28.09 13.58 -4.80
N ARG A 158 -28.49 14.46 -3.88
CA ARG A 158 -29.10 15.76 -4.17
C ARG A 158 -28.44 16.82 -3.31
N ALA A 159 -28.19 17.99 -3.89
CA ALA A 159 -27.54 19.10 -3.21
C ALA A 159 -28.54 19.95 -2.42
N GLU A 160 -28.39 19.98 -1.09
CA GLU A 160 -29.25 20.71 -0.16
C GLU A 160 -28.52 21.07 1.13
N GLY A 161 -28.91 22.17 1.75
CA GLY A 161 -28.50 22.52 3.11
C GLY A 161 -27.08 23.06 3.27
N GLY A 162 -26.58 23.02 4.50
CA GLY A 162 -25.25 23.51 4.89
C GLY A 162 -24.18 22.42 4.74
N THR A 163 -23.02 22.60 5.42
CA THR A 163 -21.84 21.72 5.33
C THR A 163 -21.35 21.31 6.70
N ALA A 164 -21.57 20.07 7.12
CA ALA A 164 -21.13 19.47 8.38
C ALA A 164 -19.94 18.53 8.15
N MET A 165 -18.77 19.09 7.81
CA MET A 165 -17.59 18.33 7.39
C MET A 165 -17.02 17.45 8.52
N GLY A 166 -16.95 17.98 9.75
CA GLY A 166 -16.44 17.20 10.90
C GLY A 166 -17.30 15.98 11.19
N ASP A 167 -18.63 16.15 11.23
CA ASP A 167 -19.58 15.04 11.43
C ASP A 167 -19.49 14.01 10.28
N ALA A 168 -19.15 14.47 9.06
CA ALA A 168 -18.95 13.59 7.90
C ALA A 168 -17.73 12.69 8.06
N ILE A 169 -16.62 13.23 8.56
CA ILE A 169 -15.43 12.44 8.85
C ILE A 169 -15.74 11.39 9.92
N GLU A 170 -16.39 11.79 11.02
CA GLU A 170 -16.80 10.85 12.09
C GLU A 170 -17.71 9.75 11.54
N ARG A 171 -18.70 10.11 10.74
CA ARG A 171 -19.58 9.13 10.11
C ARG A 171 -18.83 8.16 9.17
N GLY A 172 -17.83 8.65 8.46
CA GLY A 172 -16.94 7.83 7.64
C GLY A 172 -16.13 6.83 8.47
N LEU A 173 -15.66 7.24 9.66
CA LEU A 173 -14.96 6.36 10.60
C LEU A 173 -15.89 5.28 11.18
N GLU A 174 -17.13 5.64 11.50
CA GLU A 174 -18.15 4.68 11.95
C GLU A 174 -18.50 3.66 10.87
N ALA A 175 -18.54 4.07 9.60
CA ALA A 175 -18.83 3.17 8.48
C ALA A 175 -17.80 2.03 8.33
N LYS A 176 -16.55 2.24 8.84
CA LYS A 176 -15.52 1.20 8.91
C LYS A 176 -15.94 0.02 9.81
N ARG A 177 -16.68 0.25 10.89
CA ARG A 177 -17.05 -0.81 11.83
C ARG A 177 -18.06 -1.77 11.21
N PRO A 178 -17.87 -3.10 11.38
CA PRO A 178 -18.94 -4.05 11.05
C PRO A 178 -20.22 -3.66 11.81
N PRO A 179 -21.41 -3.93 11.26
CA PRO A 179 -22.66 -3.71 11.99
C PRO A 179 -22.57 -4.44 13.33
N ALA A 180 -22.93 -3.73 14.40
CA ALA A 180 -23.16 -4.40 15.68
C ALA A 180 -24.17 -5.53 15.43
N PRO A 181 -23.95 -6.74 15.95
CA PRO A 181 -24.94 -7.79 15.85
C PRO A 181 -26.26 -7.24 16.41
N PRO A 182 -27.42 -7.53 15.78
CA PRO A 182 -28.70 -7.09 16.28
C PRO A 182 -28.80 -7.51 17.76
N PRO A 183 -29.33 -6.64 18.64
CA PRO A 183 -29.55 -7.03 20.02
C PRO A 183 -30.29 -8.34 20.01
N ALA A 184 -29.67 -9.39 20.56
CA ALA A 184 -30.34 -10.67 20.68
C ALA A 184 -31.61 -10.43 21.50
N ASP A 185 -32.76 -10.57 20.89
CA ASP A 185 -34.02 -10.65 21.60
C ASP A 185 -33.86 -11.79 22.61
N ARG A 186 -33.58 -11.42 23.85
CA ARG A 186 -33.61 -12.40 24.94
C ARG A 186 -35.07 -12.62 25.29
N PRO A 187 -35.64 -13.81 25.03
CA PRO A 187 -36.84 -14.17 25.69
C PRO A 187 -36.60 -14.20 27.21
N ARG A 188 -37.31 -13.37 27.93
CA ARG A 188 -37.34 -13.46 29.39
C ARG A 188 -38.15 -14.71 29.73
N ASP A 189 -37.48 -15.85 29.79
CA ASP A 189 -38.05 -16.98 30.53
C ASP A 189 -36.94 -17.72 31.28
N LYS A 190 -37.22 -17.89 32.55
CA LYS A 190 -36.42 -18.50 33.58
C LYS A 190 -36.20 -19.99 33.28
N ALA A 191 -34.95 -20.40 33.19
CA ALA A 191 -34.54 -21.77 33.43
C ALA A 191 -33.13 -21.83 33.98
N PRO A 192 -32.78 -22.84 34.84
CA PRO A 192 -31.65 -22.78 35.74
C PRO A 192 -30.30 -23.02 35.06
N ALA A 193 -29.28 -22.46 35.67
CA ALA A 193 -27.89 -22.54 35.26
C ALA A 193 -27.41 -23.98 35.04
N THR A 194 -27.12 -24.29 33.78
CA THR A 194 -26.27 -25.42 33.42
C THR A 194 -25.00 -24.84 32.84
N THR A 195 -23.90 -25.08 33.52
CA THR A 195 -22.53 -24.70 33.16
C THR A 195 -22.16 -25.36 31.85
N SER A 196 -22.18 -24.60 30.75
CA SER A 196 -21.56 -25.00 29.49
C SER A 196 -20.12 -24.46 29.47
N PRO A 197 -19.13 -25.22 28.99
CA PRO A 197 -17.75 -24.77 28.92
C PRO A 197 -17.63 -23.62 27.92
N PRO A 198 -16.60 -22.75 28.07
CA PRO A 198 -16.42 -21.59 27.20
C PRO A 198 -16.22 -22.08 25.76
N THR A 199 -17.14 -21.70 24.92
CA THR A 199 -17.02 -21.87 23.45
C THR A 199 -15.73 -21.25 23.01
N THR A 200 -14.86 -22.08 22.51
CA THR A 200 -13.60 -21.77 21.84
C THR A 200 -13.76 -20.53 20.97
N ALA A 201 -13.05 -19.48 21.31
CA ALA A 201 -12.93 -18.28 20.50
C ALA A 201 -12.63 -18.71 19.05
N ALA A 202 -13.38 -18.17 18.11
CA ALA A 202 -13.05 -18.30 16.70
C ALA A 202 -11.59 -17.91 16.49
N PRO A 203 -10.87 -18.58 15.59
CA PRO A 203 -9.45 -18.30 15.41
C PRO A 203 -9.29 -16.83 15.05
N GLU A 204 -8.60 -16.09 15.90
CA GLU A 204 -8.10 -14.76 15.56
C GLU A 204 -7.29 -14.92 14.28
N SER A 205 -7.88 -14.52 13.17
CA SER A 205 -7.14 -14.36 11.92
C SER A 205 -6.09 -13.28 12.18
N SER A 206 -4.85 -13.70 12.37
CA SER A 206 -3.69 -12.81 12.48
C SER A 206 -3.34 -12.12 11.15
N GLY A 207 -4.35 -11.79 10.36
CA GLY A 207 -4.28 -10.95 9.18
C GLY A 207 -4.46 -9.49 9.60
N LYS A 208 -3.46 -8.65 9.37
CA LYS A 208 -3.60 -7.19 9.44
C LYS A 208 -4.90 -6.81 8.76
N GLU A 209 -5.80 -6.13 9.49
CA GLU A 209 -7.03 -5.59 8.91
C GLU A 209 -6.72 -4.85 7.60
N PRO A 210 -7.54 -5.04 6.55
CA PRO A 210 -7.32 -4.33 5.30
C PRO A 210 -7.32 -2.82 5.58
N PRO A 211 -6.40 -2.05 4.98
CA PRO A 211 -6.33 -0.62 5.21
C PRO A 211 -7.62 0.04 4.80
N VAL A 212 -8.04 0.99 5.61
CA VAL A 212 -9.16 1.86 5.31
C VAL A 212 -8.61 3.23 4.91
N VAL A 213 -9.15 3.75 3.83
CA VAL A 213 -8.83 5.08 3.30
C VAL A 213 -10.12 5.85 3.15
N MET A 214 -10.12 7.10 3.58
CA MET A 214 -11.26 7.99 3.39
C MET A 214 -10.96 8.99 2.27
N LEU A 215 -11.92 9.22 1.41
CA LEU A 215 -11.84 10.18 0.31
C LEU A 215 -12.95 11.22 0.50
N LEU A 216 -12.56 12.39 1.02
CA LEU A 216 -13.45 13.51 1.31
C LEU A 216 -13.45 14.48 0.13
N LEU A 217 -14.60 14.64 -0.48
CA LEU A 217 -14.85 15.64 -1.53
C LEU A 217 -15.77 16.70 -0.99
N SER A 218 -15.31 17.95 -0.98
CA SER A 218 -16.09 19.12 -0.55
C SER A 218 -15.69 20.34 -1.36
N ASP A 219 -16.62 21.28 -1.47
CA ASP A 219 -16.41 22.59 -2.10
C ASP A 219 -16.52 23.75 -1.12
N GLY A 220 -16.94 23.51 0.12
CA GLY A 220 -17.30 24.56 1.06
C GLY A 220 -16.58 24.54 2.39
N ALA A 221 -16.69 25.67 3.07
CA ALA A 221 -16.31 25.79 4.47
C ALA A 221 -17.31 25.05 5.35
N ASN A 222 -16.83 24.52 6.49
CA ASN A 222 -17.70 23.95 7.51
C ASN A 222 -18.63 25.04 8.07
N THR A 223 -19.93 24.91 7.85
CA THR A 223 -20.92 25.92 8.26
C THR A 223 -21.78 25.47 9.44
N VAL A 224 -21.94 24.18 9.61
CA VAL A 224 -22.75 23.53 10.66
C VAL A 224 -22.07 22.25 11.12
N GLY A 225 -22.65 21.57 12.11
CA GLY A 225 -22.16 20.31 12.64
C GLY A 225 -21.76 20.42 14.11
N LYS A 226 -21.62 19.28 14.75
CA LYS A 226 -21.25 19.19 16.17
C LYS A 226 -19.74 19.11 16.37
N THR A 227 -19.05 18.43 15.43
CA THR A 227 -17.61 18.17 15.48
C THR A 227 -16.88 19.12 14.53
N GLN A 228 -15.77 19.70 14.98
CA GLN A 228 -14.92 20.51 14.11
C GLN A 228 -14.12 19.61 13.16
N PRO A 229 -13.86 20.04 11.90
CA PRO A 229 -13.14 19.24 10.92
C PRO A 229 -11.75 18.76 11.38
N LEU A 230 -11.01 19.60 12.11
CA LEU A 230 -9.68 19.25 12.60
C LEU A 230 -9.73 18.26 13.77
N GLU A 231 -10.72 18.36 14.63
CA GLU A 231 -10.96 17.41 15.73
C GLU A 231 -11.27 16.02 15.17
N ALA A 232 -12.17 15.95 14.20
CA ALA A 232 -12.47 14.70 13.48
C ALA A 232 -11.25 14.14 12.73
N ALA A 233 -10.39 15.01 12.18
CA ALA A 233 -9.14 14.60 11.55
C ALA A 233 -8.14 14.00 12.55
N GLU A 234 -8.03 14.55 13.76
CA GLU A 234 -7.20 13.97 14.82
C GLU A 234 -7.71 12.59 15.24
N HIS A 235 -9.01 12.42 15.34
CA HIS A 235 -9.61 11.11 15.60
C HIS A 235 -9.32 10.12 14.46
N ALA A 236 -9.46 10.53 13.19
CA ALA A 236 -9.10 9.71 12.04
C ALA A 236 -7.62 9.28 12.08
N LYS A 237 -6.72 10.17 12.48
CA LYS A 237 -5.30 9.88 12.68
C LYS A 237 -5.08 8.81 13.76
N GLN A 238 -5.76 8.94 14.91
CA GLN A 238 -5.67 7.95 16.00
C GLN A 238 -6.14 6.57 15.55
N MET A 239 -7.16 6.52 14.67
CA MET A 239 -7.66 5.28 14.06
C MET A 239 -6.82 4.79 12.87
N ASN A 240 -5.71 5.45 12.54
CA ASN A 240 -4.85 5.16 11.38
C ASN A 240 -5.65 5.15 10.05
N VAL A 241 -6.59 6.06 9.88
CA VAL A 241 -7.37 6.25 8.65
C VAL A 241 -6.90 7.53 7.96
N PRO A 242 -6.08 7.43 6.89
CA PRO A 242 -5.71 8.62 6.12
C PRO A 242 -6.92 9.18 5.37
N VAL A 243 -7.12 10.49 5.46
CA VAL A 243 -8.17 11.21 4.75
C VAL A 243 -7.55 11.96 3.59
N PHE A 244 -7.88 11.54 2.37
CA PHE A 244 -7.55 12.27 1.16
C PHE A 244 -8.66 13.29 0.90
N THR A 245 -8.29 14.54 0.68
CA THR A 245 -9.26 15.61 0.50
C THR A 245 -9.19 16.19 -0.90
N ILE A 246 -10.33 16.45 -1.49
CA ILE A 246 -10.47 17.07 -2.81
C ILE A 246 -11.31 18.33 -2.68
N ALA A 247 -10.71 19.49 -2.97
CA ALA A 247 -11.42 20.76 -3.08
C ALA A 247 -11.98 20.90 -4.50
N LEU A 248 -13.30 20.90 -4.61
CA LEU A 248 -14.00 21.04 -5.89
C LEU A 248 -14.47 22.46 -6.09
N GLY A 249 -14.29 23.00 -7.30
CA GLY A 249 -14.75 24.32 -7.67
C GLY A 249 -13.63 25.35 -7.81
N THR A 250 -14.05 26.55 -8.20
CA THR A 250 -13.18 27.70 -8.46
C THR A 250 -13.40 28.80 -7.42
N GLU A 251 -12.47 29.76 -7.34
CA GLU A 251 -12.59 30.94 -6.44
C GLU A 251 -13.77 31.86 -6.86
N GLU A 252 -14.19 31.77 -8.11
CA GLU A 252 -15.25 32.57 -8.72
C GLU A 252 -16.61 31.85 -8.72
N GLY A 253 -16.69 30.67 -8.13
CA GLY A 253 -17.92 29.87 -8.05
C GLY A 253 -19.06 30.64 -7.39
N VAL A 254 -20.22 30.62 -8.00
CA VAL A 254 -21.44 31.27 -7.51
C VAL A 254 -22.63 30.31 -7.55
N VAL A 255 -23.51 30.43 -6.58
CA VAL A 255 -24.80 29.74 -6.59
C VAL A 255 -25.91 30.77 -6.65
N GLU A 256 -26.92 30.53 -7.47
CA GLU A 256 -28.12 31.32 -7.53
C GLU A 256 -29.19 30.74 -6.58
N VAL A 257 -29.56 31.49 -5.59
CA VAL A 257 -30.60 31.13 -4.63
C VAL A 257 -31.73 32.14 -4.70
N PRO A 258 -33.01 31.75 -4.84
CA PRO A 258 -34.11 32.69 -4.81
C PRO A 258 -34.14 33.41 -3.46
N ASP A 259 -34.28 34.74 -3.51
CA ASP A 259 -34.52 35.58 -2.33
C ASP A 259 -35.98 35.50 -1.88
N GLU A 260 -36.35 36.20 -0.82
CA GLU A 260 -37.71 36.26 -0.30
C GLU A 260 -38.75 36.80 -1.33
N SER A 261 -38.28 37.49 -2.38
CA SER A 261 -39.12 38.02 -3.46
C SER A 261 -39.12 37.07 -4.68
N GLY A 262 -38.44 35.93 -4.65
CA GLY A 262 -38.32 34.98 -5.74
C GLY A 262 -37.28 35.39 -6.80
N GLN A 263 -36.49 36.46 -6.55
CA GLN A 263 -35.46 36.91 -7.47
C GLN A 263 -34.14 36.11 -7.25
N PRO A 264 -33.42 35.73 -8.33
CA PRO A 264 -32.15 35.03 -8.18
C PRO A 264 -31.08 35.91 -7.55
N ARG A 265 -30.63 35.55 -6.33
CA ARG A 265 -29.51 36.17 -5.66
C ARG A 265 -28.26 35.32 -5.87
N ARG A 266 -27.19 35.95 -6.36
CA ARG A 266 -25.89 35.28 -6.54
C ARG A 266 -25.09 35.32 -5.22
N ILE A 267 -24.74 34.15 -4.72
CA ILE A 267 -23.93 33.96 -3.52
C ILE A 267 -22.60 33.36 -3.94
N PRO A 268 -21.44 34.00 -3.64
CA PRO A 268 -20.13 33.42 -3.91
C PRO A 268 -19.87 32.24 -2.97
N VAL A 269 -19.35 31.15 -3.52
CA VAL A 269 -19.08 29.89 -2.81
C VAL A 269 -17.66 29.37 -3.14
N PRO A 270 -16.61 30.11 -2.72
CA PRO A 270 -15.24 29.67 -2.93
C PRO A 270 -14.93 28.43 -2.10
N PRO A 271 -14.11 27.48 -2.61
CA PRO A 271 -13.75 26.30 -1.85
C PRO A 271 -12.79 26.61 -0.67
N ASP A 272 -13.05 26.02 0.49
CA ASP A 272 -12.16 26.14 1.67
C ASP A 272 -10.97 25.19 1.55
N LYS A 273 -10.01 25.59 0.72
CA LYS A 273 -8.77 24.83 0.48
C LYS A 273 -7.89 24.72 1.75
N ALA A 274 -7.98 25.69 2.65
CA ALA A 274 -7.13 25.73 3.84
C ALA A 274 -7.51 24.62 4.83
N THR A 275 -8.79 24.52 5.18
CA THR A 275 -9.30 23.47 6.07
C THR A 275 -9.10 22.08 5.47
N LEU A 276 -9.42 21.87 4.17
CA LEU A 276 -9.24 20.58 3.50
C LEU A 276 -7.77 20.14 3.45
N ARG A 277 -6.85 21.07 3.18
CA ARG A 277 -5.42 20.79 3.23
C ARG A 277 -4.98 20.37 4.62
N ARG A 278 -5.43 21.09 5.65
CA ARG A 278 -5.06 20.79 7.03
C ARG A 278 -5.58 19.43 7.49
N VAL A 279 -6.81 19.07 7.14
CA VAL A 279 -7.39 17.73 7.40
C VAL A 279 -6.53 16.63 6.78
N ALA A 280 -6.12 16.79 5.50
CA ALA A 280 -5.26 15.83 4.83
C ALA A 280 -3.89 15.70 5.52
N GLU A 281 -3.24 16.82 5.85
CA GLU A 281 -1.93 16.84 6.51
C GLU A 281 -1.96 16.14 7.88
N VAL A 282 -2.96 16.44 8.72
CA VAL A 282 -3.10 15.86 10.05
C VAL A 282 -3.26 14.35 9.99
N THR A 283 -4.04 13.85 9.03
CA THR A 283 -4.33 12.41 8.89
C THR A 283 -3.28 11.62 8.11
N GLY A 284 -2.28 12.31 7.52
CA GLY A 284 -1.28 11.68 6.63
C GLY A 284 -1.82 11.34 5.24
N GLY A 285 -2.96 11.91 4.85
CA GLY A 285 -3.50 11.87 3.50
C GLY A 285 -2.85 12.90 2.58
N LYS A 286 -3.50 13.17 1.43
CA LYS A 286 -3.08 14.20 0.47
C LYS A 286 -4.24 15.09 0.11
N PHE A 287 -3.94 16.37 -0.08
CA PHE A 287 -4.86 17.37 -0.56
C PHE A 287 -4.74 17.54 -2.08
N PHE A 288 -5.88 17.61 -2.75
CA PHE A 288 -6.00 17.86 -4.19
C PHE A 288 -6.97 19.02 -4.46
N THR A 289 -6.76 19.68 -5.59
CA THR A 289 -7.70 20.68 -6.10
C THR A 289 -8.24 20.20 -7.44
N ALA A 290 -9.52 20.36 -7.67
CA ALA A 290 -10.20 19.99 -8.90
C ALA A 290 -11.07 21.16 -9.40
N PRO A 291 -10.48 22.15 -10.08
CA PRO A 291 -11.24 23.29 -10.61
C PRO A 291 -12.10 22.91 -11.82
N SER A 292 -11.95 21.71 -12.36
CA SER A 292 -12.74 21.21 -13.50
C SER A 292 -13.08 19.72 -13.34
N ASN A 293 -14.10 19.26 -14.09
CA ASN A 293 -14.47 17.85 -14.17
C ASN A 293 -13.30 16.97 -14.67
N ARG A 294 -12.47 17.52 -15.59
CA ARG A 294 -11.28 16.80 -16.09
C ARG A 294 -10.24 16.58 -14.98
N ASP A 295 -9.98 17.63 -14.19
CA ASP A 295 -9.03 17.56 -13.08
C ASP A 295 -9.54 16.61 -12.01
N LEU A 296 -10.84 16.63 -11.70
CA LEU A 296 -11.46 15.72 -10.76
C LEU A 296 -11.28 14.25 -11.18
N LYS A 297 -11.54 13.93 -12.44
CA LYS A 297 -11.30 12.58 -12.99
C LYS A 297 -9.83 12.18 -12.94
N ALA A 298 -8.90 13.12 -13.16
CA ALA A 298 -7.46 12.86 -13.07
C ALA A 298 -7.04 12.57 -11.63
N VAL A 299 -7.55 13.31 -10.64
CA VAL A 299 -7.32 13.08 -9.21
C VAL A 299 -7.82 11.70 -8.80
N TYR A 300 -9.03 11.32 -9.17
CA TYR A 300 -9.58 10.00 -8.85
C TYR A 300 -8.76 8.86 -9.48
N ARG A 301 -8.26 9.05 -10.70
CA ARG A 301 -7.38 8.05 -11.36
C ARG A 301 -6.03 7.89 -10.63
N ASP A 302 -5.39 9.01 -10.24
CA ASP A 302 -4.15 8.98 -9.45
C ASP A 302 -4.36 8.29 -8.10
N LEU A 303 -5.46 8.60 -7.41
CA LEU A 303 -5.82 7.96 -6.14
C LEU A 303 -6.06 6.45 -6.29
N GLY A 304 -6.79 6.03 -7.30
CA GLY A 304 -7.04 4.61 -7.58
C GLY A 304 -5.76 3.82 -7.76
N SER A 305 -4.78 4.39 -8.45
CA SER A 305 -3.45 3.77 -8.64
C SER A 305 -2.62 3.69 -7.34
N ARG A 306 -2.79 4.66 -6.43
CA ARG A 306 -2.02 4.72 -5.17
C ARG A 306 -2.59 3.85 -4.06
N ILE A 307 -3.90 3.79 -3.94
CA ILE A 307 -4.59 2.99 -2.92
C ILE A 307 -4.34 1.49 -3.14
N GLY A 308 -4.14 1.10 -4.40
CA GLY A 308 -3.88 -0.29 -4.78
C GLY A 308 -2.50 -0.84 -4.38
N PHE A 309 -1.55 0.01 -3.93
CA PHE A 309 -0.18 -0.41 -3.63
C PHE A 309 0.24 0.00 -2.22
N VAL A 310 0.85 -0.94 -1.51
CA VAL A 310 1.46 -0.70 -0.21
C VAL A 310 2.94 -1.03 -0.27
N LYS A 311 3.75 -0.18 0.36
CA LYS A 311 5.15 -0.50 0.59
C LYS A 311 5.25 -1.58 1.65
N GLU A 312 5.50 -2.80 1.24
CA GLU A 312 5.71 -3.92 2.15
C GLU A 312 7.18 -4.35 2.10
N ARG A 313 7.73 -4.72 3.27
CA ARG A 313 9.08 -5.28 3.31
C ARG A 313 8.97 -6.74 2.93
N GLN A 314 9.43 -7.09 1.73
CA GLN A 314 9.54 -8.48 1.29
C GLN A 314 10.95 -9.00 1.43
N GLU A 315 11.07 -10.27 1.80
CA GLU A 315 12.33 -10.97 1.81
C GLU A 315 12.82 -11.23 0.39
N VAL A 316 14.01 -10.75 0.08
CA VAL A 316 14.64 -10.95 -1.24
C VAL A 316 15.69 -12.08 -1.21
N THR A 317 15.58 -12.96 -0.23
CA THR A 317 16.44 -14.14 -0.01
C THR A 317 16.57 -15.00 -1.27
N VAL A 318 15.46 -15.17 -2.01
CA VAL A 318 15.40 -15.97 -3.25
C VAL A 318 16.35 -15.42 -4.33
N VAL A 319 16.48 -14.11 -4.45
CA VAL A 319 17.36 -13.47 -5.45
C VAL A 319 18.83 -13.80 -5.16
N PHE A 320 19.24 -13.73 -3.88
CA PHE A 320 20.60 -14.08 -3.46
C PHE A 320 20.86 -15.58 -3.61
N ALA A 321 19.90 -16.44 -3.28
CA ALA A 321 20.01 -17.89 -3.48
C ALA A 321 20.15 -18.26 -4.97
N ALA A 322 19.37 -17.63 -5.85
CA ALA A 322 19.47 -17.82 -7.30
C ALA A 322 20.83 -17.35 -7.86
N ALA A 323 21.34 -16.20 -7.37
CA ALA A 323 22.65 -15.71 -7.74
C ALA A 323 23.77 -16.67 -7.28
N ALA A 324 23.66 -17.22 -6.07
CA ALA A 324 24.60 -18.23 -5.56
C ALA A 324 24.60 -19.48 -6.45
N LEU A 325 23.42 -19.97 -6.87
CA LEU A 325 23.29 -21.12 -7.77
C LEU A 325 23.96 -20.84 -9.12
N LEU A 326 23.74 -19.65 -9.70
CA LEU A 326 24.39 -19.24 -10.94
C LEU A 326 25.92 -19.27 -10.83
N PHE A 327 26.48 -18.78 -9.72
CA PHE A 327 27.92 -18.82 -9.48
C PHE A 327 28.43 -20.27 -9.33
N VAL A 328 27.70 -21.15 -8.67
CA VAL A 328 28.08 -22.59 -8.56
C VAL A 328 28.10 -23.25 -9.94
N VAL A 329 27.07 -23.04 -10.76
CA VAL A 329 26.97 -23.59 -12.10
C VAL A 329 28.08 -23.05 -13.00
N ALA A 330 28.32 -21.73 -12.97
CA ALA A 330 29.40 -21.11 -13.75
C ALA A 330 30.78 -21.63 -13.32
N GLY A 331 31.06 -21.74 -12.03
CA GLY A 331 32.31 -22.31 -11.49
C GLY A 331 32.50 -23.75 -11.89
N GLY A 332 31.43 -24.57 -11.84
CA GLY A 332 31.42 -25.96 -12.27
C GLY A 332 31.66 -26.11 -13.78
N ALA A 333 30.97 -25.32 -14.57
CA ALA A 333 31.15 -25.33 -16.04
C ALA A 333 32.58 -24.93 -16.43
N LEU A 334 33.14 -23.88 -15.83
CA LEU A 334 34.53 -23.46 -16.06
C LEU A 334 35.55 -24.54 -15.65
N SER A 335 35.28 -25.24 -14.52
CA SER A 335 36.11 -26.31 -14.03
C SER A 335 36.13 -27.50 -15.00
N LEU A 336 34.95 -27.88 -15.53
CA LEU A 336 34.82 -28.97 -16.52
C LEU A 336 35.46 -28.61 -17.84
N LEU A 337 35.22 -27.41 -18.38
CA LEU A 337 35.72 -26.96 -19.68
C LEU A 337 37.24 -26.84 -19.70
N TRP A 338 37.89 -26.43 -18.59
CA TRP A 338 39.33 -26.18 -18.58
C TRP A 338 40.16 -27.29 -17.94
N PHE A 339 39.61 -28.07 -17.06
CA PHE A 339 40.35 -29.03 -16.27
C PHE A 339 39.80 -30.46 -16.40
N ASN A 340 38.66 -30.65 -17.08
CA ASN A 340 37.97 -31.93 -17.24
C ASN A 340 37.79 -32.69 -15.89
N ARG A 341 37.62 -31.95 -14.80
CA ARG A 341 37.45 -32.47 -13.42
C ARG A 341 36.28 -31.80 -12.77
N PHE A 342 35.45 -32.62 -12.12
CA PHE A 342 34.50 -32.10 -11.15
C PHE A 342 35.28 -31.51 -9.94
N PRO A 343 34.79 -30.41 -9.36
CA PRO A 343 35.44 -29.74 -8.21
C PRO A 343 35.47 -30.60 -6.97
#